data_e1135066d6e4a4efc7e7c77f650bf3e4
#
_entry.id   e1135066d6e4a4efc7e7c77f650bf3e4
#
_cell.length_a   1.000
_cell.length_b   1.000
_cell.length_c   1.000
_cell.angle_alpha   90.00
_cell.angle_beta   90.00
_cell.angle_gamma   90.00
#
_symmetry.space_group_name_H-M   'P 1'
#
loop_
_entity.id
_entity.type
_entity.pdbx_description
1 polymer ?
#
loop_
_entity_poly.entity_id
_entity_poly.type
_entity_poly.pdbx_seq_one_letter_code
_entity_poly.pdbx_strand_id
1 'polypeptide(L)'
;MYKDTIEKLTAAGLNPGKTIAETKKETGKDLVGVFPIRTPEEVVYAAGCVPIGMWGGHTEITLADKYLQSFCCSIMRINLEYALRGVYNDVKAVLIPTFCDTMKCIVENWKLALPQVPTIAFAYPQHHKLQAGMEFTIDEIKRVKHELELALHKIITNEEVEKAFRVYEDWRKTMREFTALAAQHPEIITAKKRYAIIKAGCYMDKAVYTKLVKEINEGLKSEGPSTFKGTRAIVTGIMMEPVDVLDIFEENNIAIVGDDLAIGS
;
A
#
# COMPACT_ATOMS: atom_id res chain seq x y z
N MET A 1 -20.54 -9.42 -13.53
CA MET A 1 -20.42 -8.81 -12.16
C MET A 1 -19.00 -8.92 -11.63
N TYR A 2 -18.50 -10.07 -11.12
CA TYR A 2 -17.13 -10.11 -10.58
C TYR A 2 -16.01 -9.80 -11.61
N LYS A 3 -16.19 -10.12 -12.90
CA LYS A 3 -15.23 -9.75 -13.97
C LYS A 3 -15.13 -8.24 -14.15
N ASP A 4 -16.22 -7.51 -14.01
CA ASP A 4 -16.22 -6.04 -14.06
C ASP A 4 -15.50 -5.47 -12.82
N THR A 5 -15.62 -6.14 -11.68
CA THR A 5 -14.89 -5.78 -10.45
C THR A 5 -13.39 -6.03 -10.59
N ILE A 6 -12.96 -7.08 -11.28
CA ILE A 6 -11.55 -7.30 -11.65
C ILE A 6 -11.04 -6.12 -12.47
N GLU A 7 -11.75 -5.73 -13.54
CA GLU A 7 -11.32 -4.60 -14.39
C GLU A 7 -11.31 -3.28 -13.60
N LYS A 8 -12.31 -3.05 -12.75
CA LYS A 8 -12.36 -1.87 -11.86
C LYS A 8 -11.14 -1.78 -10.96
N LEU A 9 -10.80 -2.85 -10.25
CA LEU A 9 -9.65 -2.85 -9.34
C LEU A 9 -8.32 -2.83 -10.10
N THR A 10 -8.25 -3.45 -11.28
CA THR A 10 -7.10 -3.35 -12.17
C THR A 10 -6.86 -1.90 -12.59
N ALA A 11 -7.88 -1.21 -13.05
CA ALA A 11 -7.79 0.20 -13.42
C ALA A 11 -7.41 1.07 -12.21
N ALA A 12 -7.94 0.77 -11.03
CA ALA A 12 -7.62 1.50 -9.80
C ALA A 12 -6.15 1.36 -9.40
N GLY A 13 -5.58 0.16 -9.47
CA GLY A 13 -4.17 -0.07 -9.14
C GLY A 13 -3.19 0.54 -10.16
N LEU A 14 -3.60 0.61 -11.42
CA LEU A 14 -2.79 1.19 -12.49
C LEU A 14 -2.87 2.73 -12.56
N ASN A 15 -3.85 3.36 -11.91
CA ASN A 15 -4.06 4.81 -11.92
C ASN A 15 -4.12 5.40 -10.51
N PRO A 16 -3.01 5.37 -9.73
CA PRO A 16 -3.00 5.78 -8.32
C PRO A 16 -3.60 7.16 -8.07
N GLY A 17 -3.16 8.17 -8.82
CA GLY A 17 -3.62 9.56 -8.63
C GLY A 17 -5.13 9.72 -8.79
N LYS A 18 -5.71 9.09 -9.82
CA LYS A 18 -7.16 9.08 -10.04
C LYS A 18 -7.88 8.37 -8.89
N THR A 19 -7.39 7.19 -8.49
CA THR A 19 -8.00 6.37 -7.44
C THR A 19 -7.98 7.08 -6.09
N ILE A 20 -6.88 7.76 -5.75
CA ILE A 20 -6.77 8.56 -4.51
C ILE A 20 -7.81 9.69 -4.52
N ALA A 21 -7.93 10.42 -5.63
CA ALA A 21 -8.91 11.51 -5.75
C ALA A 21 -10.36 11.01 -5.65
N GLU A 22 -10.67 9.89 -6.31
CA GLU A 22 -11.98 9.23 -6.22
C GLU A 22 -12.26 8.74 -4.80
N THR A 23 -11.31 8.08 -4.15
CA THR A 23 -11.44 7.61 -2.77
C THR A 23 -11.73 8.76 -1.81
N LYS A 24 -11.02 9.89 -1.95
CA LYS A 24 -11.29 11.09 -1.14
C LYS A 24 -12.71 11.62 -1.38
N LYS A 25 -13.11 11.71 -2.64
CA LYS A 25 -14.45 12.20 -3.02
C LYS A 25 -15.57 11.31 -2.50
N GLU A 26 -15.43 9.99 -2.64
CA GLU A 26 -16.43 9.02 -2.26
C GLU A 26 -16.59 8.87 -0.74
N THR A 27 -15.46 8.91 -0.02
CA THR A 27 -15.47 8.72 1.44
C THR A 27 -15.67 10.02 2.22
N GLY A 28 -15.29 11.16 1.67
CA GLY A 28 -15.21 12.44 2.38
C GLY A 28 -14.18 12.47 3.50
N LYS A 29 -13.38 11.41 3.66
CA LYS A 29 -12.38 11.27 4.73
C LYS A 29 -11.10 12.03 4.41
N ASP A 30 -10.37 12.42 5.45
CA ASP A 30 -9.00 12.91 5.32
C ASP A 30 -8.07 11.79 4.89
N LEU A 31 -7.02 12.13 4.13
CA LEU A 31 -5.99 11.22 3.68
C LEU A 31 -4.73 11.36 4.50
N VAL A 32 -4.10 10.24 4.84
CA VAL A 32 -2.78 10.22 5.50
C VAL A 32 -1.85 9.33 4.67
N GLY A 33 -0.71 9.88 4.28
CA GLY A 33 0.31 9.15 3.55
C GLY A 33 1.00 8.13 4.45
N VAL A 34 1.14 6.91 3.98
CA VAL A 34 1.87 5.85 4.68
C VAL A 34 2.96 5.30 3.77
N PHE A 35 4.21 5.45 4.20
CA PHE A 35 5.32 4.86 3.44
C PHE A 35 5.35 3.34 3.63
N PRO A 36 5.73 2.60 2.57
CA PRO A 36 5.92 1.15 2.70
C PRO A 36 7.17 0.88 3.54
N ILE A 37 7.25 -0.18 4.27
CA ILE A 37 6.32 -1.21 4.67
C ILE A 37 6.19 -1.18 6.19
N ARG A 38 5.25 -1.93 6.76
CA ARG A 38 5.09 -2.07 8.22
C ARG A 38 4.65 -0.78 8.95
N THR A 39 4.14 0.20 8.23
CA THR A 39 3.49 1.35 8.84
C THR A 39 2.18 0.91 9.49
N PRO A 40 1.84 1.34 10.71
CA PRO A 40 0.62 0.95 11.40
C PRO A 40 -0.61 1.65 10.80
N GLU A 41 -1.05 1.19 9.63
CA GLU A 41 -2.21 1.74 8.91
C GLU A 41 -3.50 1.71 9.74
N GLU A 42 -3.62 0.73 10.65
CA GLU A 42 -4.74 0.59 11.56
C GLU A 42 -4.93 1.83 12.45
N VAL A 43 -3.84 2.47 12.86
CA VAL A 43 -3.90 3.70 13.66
C VAL A 43 -4.43 4.87 12.84
N VAL A 44 -4.02 4.96 11.57
CA VAL A 44 -4.54 5.96 10.62
C VAL A 44 -6.04 5.73 10.37
N TYR A 45 -6.42 4.48 10.16
CA TYR A 45 -7.81 4.11 9.93
C TYR A 45 -8.69 4.40 11.16
N ALA A 46 -8.18 4.14 12.37
CA ALA A 46 -8.84 4.45 13.63
C ALA A 46 -9.07 5.97 13.82
N ALA A 47 -8.18 6.81 13.27
CA ALA A 47 -8.39 8.27 13.23
C ALA A 47 -9.51 8.71 12.28
N GLY A 48 -10.22 7.78 11.63
CA GLY A 48 -11.26 8.07 10.64
C GLY A 48 -10.70 8.58 9.31
N CYS A 49 -9.42 8.33 9.03
CA CYS A 49 -8.73 8.70 7.79
C CYS A 49 -8.57 7.50 6.86
N VAL A 50 -8.24 7.77 5.60
CA VAL A 50 -7.82 6.73 4.65
C VAL A 50 -6.30 6.75 4.57
N PRO A 51 -5.62 5.65 4.92
CA PRO A 51 -4.18 5.52 4.66
C PRO A 51 -3.95 5.34 3.16
N ILE A 52 -3.06 6.18 2.62
CA ILE A 52 -2.66 6.15 1.20
C ILE A 52 -1.23 5.66 1.11
N GLY A 53 -1.04 4.50 0.48
CA GLY A 53 0.27 3.89 0.31
C GLY A 53 1.16 4.70 -0.63
N MET A 54 2.30 5.15 -0.14
CA MET A 54 3.26 5.94 -0.89
C MET A 54 4.31 5.02 -1.53
N TRP A 55 3.87 4.31 -2.58
CA TRP A 55 4.71 3.34 -3.31
C TRP A 55 5.45 3.93 -4.51
N GLY A 56 5.31 5.26 -4.74
CA GLY A 56 5.86 5.89 -5.93
C GLY A 56 5.01 5.59 -7.17
N GLY A 57 5.65 5.61 -8.31
CA GLY A 57 5.03 5.40 -9.61
C GLY A 57 6.05 5.61 -10.73
N HIS A 58 5.61 6.07 -11.90
CA HIS A 58 6.48 6.34 -13.03
C HIS A 58 6.53 7.85 -13.31
N THR A 59 7.69 8.46 -13.07
CA THR A 59 7.97 9.87 -13.38
C THR A 59 9.46 10.11 -13.49
N GLU A 60 9.84 11.15 -14.23
CA GLU A 60 11.20 11.66 -14.23
C GLU A 60 11.51 12.35 -12.88
N ILE A 61 12.67 12.06 -12.32
CA ILE A 61 13.14 12.62 -11.05
C ILE A 61 14.01 13.83 -11.37
N THR A 62 13.60 15.01 -10.91
CA THR A 62 14.31 16.28 -11.11
C THR A 62 14.32 17.15 -9.86
N LEU A 63 13.20 17.29 -9.17
CA LEU A 63 13.06 18.12 -7.98
C LEU A 63 13.60 17.41 -6.74
N ALA A 64 13.39 16.12 -6.62
CA ALA A 64 13.84 15.31 -5.50
C ALA A 64 15.37 15.23 -5.39
N ASP A 65 16.11 15.44 -6.50
CA ASP A 65 17.57 15.42 -6.52
C ASP A 65 18.21 16.56 -5.70
N LYS A 66 17.43 17.57 -5.32
CA LYS A 66 17.88 18.62 -4.39
C LYS A 66 17.96 18.14 -2.94
N TYR A 67 17.26 17.05 -2.62
CA TYR A 67 17.08 16.56 -1.26
C TYR A 67 17.63 15.16 -1.05
N LEU A 68 17.64 14.30 -2.10
CA LEU A 68 18.05 12.92 -2.03
C LEU A 68 19.10 12.64 -3.08
N GLN A 69 20.17 11.95 -2.68
CA GLN A 69 21.23 11.53 -3.58
C GLN A 69 20.76 10.46 -4.57
N SER A 70 21.41 10.39 -5.74
CA SER A 70 21.04 9.49 -6.83
C SER A 70 21.12 7.99 -6.47
N PHE A 71 21.92 7.63 -5.47
CA PHE A 71 22.03 6.26 -4.97
C PHE A 71 20.89 5.83 -4.02
N CYS A 72 20.03 6.77 -3.58
CA CYS A 72 18.83 6.42 -2.83
C CYS A 72 17.86 5.64 -3.73
N CYS A 73 17.10 4.71 -3.14
CA CYS A 73 16.17 3.87 -3.91
C CYS A 73 15.12 4.73 -4.65
N SER A 74 14.77 4.31 -5.86
CA SER A 74 13.86 5.05 -6.74
C SER A 74 12.48 5.30 -6.11
N ILE A 75 11.96 4.36 -5.32
CA ILE A 75 10.67 4.50 -4.64
C ILE A 75 10.66 5.76 -3.77
N MET A 76 11.71 5.98 -2.98
CA MET A 76 11.78 7.13 -2.07
C MET A 76 11.98 8.44 -2.84
N ARG A 77 12.83 8.42 -3.88
CA ARG A 77 13.06 9.58 -4.75
C ARG A 77 11.78 9.97 -5.50
N ILE A 78 11.05 9.01 -6.05
CA ILE A 78 9.78 9.25 -6.77
C ILE A 78 8.70 9.78 -5.82
N ASN A 79 8.60 9.24 -4.61
CA ASN A 79 7.63 9.75 -3.63
C ASN A 79 7.88 11.22 -3.29
N LEU A 80 9.14 11.60 -3.08
CA LEU A 80 9.49 12.99 -2.82
C LEU A 80 9.25 13.87 -4.07
N GLU A 81 9.56 13.37 -5.26
CA GLU A 81 9.25 14.05 -6.53
C GLU A 81 7.75 14.34 -6.65
N TYR A 82 6.91 13.33 -6.41
CA TYR A 82 5.45 13.49 -6.44
C TYR A 82 4.94 14.49 -5.41
N ALA A 83 5.50 14.48 -4.22
CA ALA A 83 5.13 15.43 -3.18
C ALA A 83 5.50 16.88 -3.58
N LEU A 84 6.69 17.08 -4.12
CA LEU A 84 7.14 18.40 -4.61
C LEU A 84 6.34 18.88 -5.84
N ARG A 85 5.81 17.96 -6.63
CA ARG A 85 4.89 18.24 -7.76
C ARG A 85 3.44 18.44 -7.31
N GLY A 86 3.14 18.29 -6.02
CA GLY A 86 1.80 18.51 -5.47
C GLY A 86 0.84 17.32 -5.60
N VAL A 87 1.32 16.14 -5.99
CA VAL A 87 0.47 14.93 -6.11
C VAL A 87 -0.17 14.56 -4.76
N TYR A 88 0.51 14.87 -3.65
CA TYR A 88 0.05 14.56 -2.29
C TYR A 88 -0.45 15.79 -1.52
N ASN A 89 -0.89 16.87 -2.19
CA ASN A 89 -1.34 18.10 -1.53
C ASN A 89 -2.55 17.90 -0.60
N ASP A 90 -3.33 16.86 -0.85
CA ASP A 90 -4.52 16.52 -0.04
C ASP A 90 -4.21 15.68 1.21
N VAL A 91 -2.97 15.26 1.39
CA VAL A 91 -2.53 14.44 2.52
C VAL A 91 -2.33 15.33 3.75
N LYS A 92 -2.96 14.95 4.87
CA LYS A 92 -2.94 15.73 6.12
C LYS A 92 -1.73 15.45 7.01
N ALA A 93 -1.15 14.28 6.89
CA ALA A 93 0.08 13.88 7.58
C ALA A 93 0.74 12.75 6.82
N VAL A 94 2.02 12.46 7.11
CA VAL A 94 2.75 11.35 6.51
C VAL A 94 3.42 10.53 7.61
N LEU A 95 3.25 9.22 7.57
CA LEU A 95 3.93 8.26 8.45
C LEU A 95 5.06 7.58 7.69
N ILE A 96 6.28 7.64 8.23
CA ILE A 96 7.50 7.09 7.61
C ILE A 96 8.18 6.11 8.56
N PRO A 97 8.19 4.80 8.27
CA PRO A 97 8.92 3.82 9.06
C PRO A 97 10.43 3.94 8.81
N THR A 98 11.25 3.75 9.85
CA THR A 98 12.70 4.01 9.81
C THR A 98 13.54 2.73 9.84
N PHE A 99 13.19 1.72 9.06
CA PHE A 99 13.87 0.42 9.08
C PHE A 99 15.12 0.33 8.18
N CYS A 100 15.38 1.30 7.31
CA CYS A 100 16.61 1.38 6.52
C CYS A 100 17.16 2.81 6.50
N ASP A 101 18.39 2.99 6.04
CA ASP A 101 19.05 4.30 6.09
C ASP A 101 18.38 5.34 5.19
N THR A 102 17.93 4.94 4.00
CA THR A 102 17.16 5.85 3.13
C THR A 102 15.87 6.31 3.81
N MET A 103 15.16 5.42 4.51
CA MET A 103 13.93 5.77 5.23
C MET A 103 14.19 6.69 6.42
N LYS A 104 15.31 6.54 7.12
CA LYS A 104 15.74 7.46 8.17
C LYS A 104 16.03 8.85 7.59
N CYS A 105 16.78 8.91 6.49
CA CYS A 105 17.13 10.18 5.86
C CYS A 105 15.91 10.89 5.27
N ILE A 106 14.97 10.16 4.66
CA ILE A 106 13.80 10.79 4.03
C ILE A 106 12.87 11.44 5.04
N VAL A 107 12.83 10.99 6.31
CA VAL A 107 12.06 11.66 7.37
C VAL A 107 12.46 13.13 7.46
N GLU A 108 13.74 13.43 7.58
CA GLU A 108 14.22 14.80 7.74
C GLU A 108 14.17 15.58 6.41
N ASN A 109 14.48 14.94 5.30
CA ASN A 109 14.37 15.56 3.99
C ASN A 109 12.91 15.91 3.65
N TRP A 110 11.96 15.06 4.05
CA TRP A 110 10.52 15.34 3.86
C TRP A 110 10.06 16.55 4.68
N LYS A 111 10.45 16.63 5.95
CA LYS A 111 10.18 17.79 6.82
C LYS A 111 10.73 19.08 6.22
N LEU A 112 11.94 19.04 5.65
CA LEU A 112 12.56 20.17 5.00
C LEU A 112 11.87 20.59 3.70
N ALA A 113 11.52 19.61 2.87
CA ALA A 113 10.92 19.82 1.56
C ALA A 113 9.44 20.25 1.65
N LEU A 114 8.73 19.76 2.66
CA LEU A 114 7.27 19.89 2.84
C LEU A 114 6.92 20.25 4.29
N PRO A 115 7.42 21.40 4.79
CA PRO A 115 7.26 21.77 6.21
C PRO A 115 5.80 21.95 6.65
N GLN A 116 4.89 22.11 5.69
CA GLN A 116 3.46 22.25 5.94
C GLN A 116 2.75 20.89 6.18
N VAL A 117 3.41 19.76 5.89
CA VAL A 117 2.85 18.42 6.07
C VAL A 117 3.47 17.77 7.31
N PRO A 118 2.71 17.57 8.39
CA PRO A 118 3.18 16.84 9.56
C PRO A 118 3.79 15.48 9.18
N THR A 119 5.05 15.28 9.58
CA THR A 119 5.80 14.07 9.26
C THR A 119 6.10 13.31 10.54
N ILE A 120 5.55 12.11 10.66
CA ILE A 120 5.62 11.25 11.82
C ILE A 120 6.53 10.07 11.48
N ALA A 121 7.68 9.98 12.14
CA ALA A 121 8.55 8.81 12.02
C ALA A 121 8.00 7.64 12.83
N PHE A 122 8.20 6.42 12.36
CA PHE A 122 7.90 5.20 13.09
C PHE A 122 9.17 4.34 13.20
N ALA A 123 9.71 4.22 14.40
CA ALA A 123 10.91 3.43 14.63
C ALA A 123 10.53 1.95 14.80
N TYR A 124 11.15 1.09 13.99
CA TYR A 124 10.92 -0.35 14.04
C TYR A 124 12.13 -1.05 14.69
N PRO A 125 11.93 -1.89 15.74
CA PRO A 125 13.04 -2.55 16.41
C PRO A 125 13.66 -3.62 15.53
N GLN A 126 14.99 -3.71 15.52
CA GLN A 126 15.74 -4.77 14.82
C GLN A 126 15.35 -6.16 15.35
N HIS A 127 15.18 -6.27 16.65
CA HIS A 127 14.84 -7.50 17.37
C HIS A 127 13.37 -7.54 17.82
N HIS A 128 12.48 -7.66 16.86
CA HIS A 128 11.03 -7.68 17.11
C HIS A 128 10.50 -8.96 17.80
N LYS A 129 11.33 -10.02 17.92
CA LYS A 129 10.94 -11.28 18.58
C LYS A 129 11.23 -11.29 20.09
N LEU A 130 12.06 -10.39 20.57
CA LEU A 130 12.35 -10.24 21.99
C LEU A 130 11.22 -9.49 22.69
N GLN A 131 11.01 -9.80 23.99
CA GLN A 131 10.04 -9.09 24.83
C GLN A 131 10.27 -7.57 24.79
N ALA A 132 11.50 -7.13 24.97
CA ALA A 132 11.89 -5.72 24.89
C ALA A 132 11.57 -5.10 23.52
N GLY A 133 11.70 -5.84 22.43
CA GLY A 133 11.32 -5.38 21.08
C GLY A 133 9.80 -5.23 20.92
N MET A 134 9.02 -6.11 21.51
CA MET A 134 7.56 -5.98 21.54
C MET A 134 7.11 -4.77 22.37
N GLU A 135 7.67 -4.59 23.55
CA GLU A 135 7.38 -3.43 24.44
C GLU A 135 7.74 -2.11 23.74
N PHE A 136 8.93 -2.05 23.13
CA PHE A 136 9.33 -0.89 22.31
C PHE A 136 8.33 -0.60 21.18
N THR A 137 7.87 -1.64 20.45
CA THR A 137 6.90 -1.46 19.37
C THR A 137 5.56 -0.94 19.89
N ILE A 138 5.10 -1.42 21.03
CA ILE A 138 3.86 -0.93 21.67
C ILE A 138 3.99 0.56 22.01
N ASP A 139 5.11 0.96 22.60
CA ASP A 139 5.32 2.37 22.97
C ASP A 139 5.48 3.26 21.74
N GLU A 140 6.14 2.79 20.68
CA GLU A 140 6.22 3.50 19.41
C GLU A 140 4.84 3.68 18.74
N ILE A 141 3.99 2.65 18.77
CA ILE A 141 2.61 2.76 18.25
C ILE A 141 1.80 3.77 19.08
N LYS A 142 1.95 3.79 20.41
CA LYS A 142 1.30 4.80 21.26
C LYS A 142 1.80 6.20 20.94
N ARG A 143 3.11 6.37 20.74
CA ARG A 143 3.70 7.65 20.34
C ARG A 143 3.18 8.11 18.98
N VAL A 144 3.20 7.24 17.97
CA VAL A 144 2.66 7.54 16.63
C VAL A 144 1.18 7.92 16.70
N LYS A 145 0.38 7.18 17.50
CA LYS A 145 -1.02 7.51 17.74
C LYS A 145 -1.16 8.93 18.29
N HIS A 146 -0.39 9.27 19.32
CA HIS A 146 -0.44 10.59 19.93
C HIS A 146 -0.01 11.71 18.95
N GLU A 147 1.07 11.53 18.20
CA GLU A 147 1.50 12.51 17.20
C GLU A 147 0.46 12.68 16.09
N LEU A 148 -0.20 11.59 15.69
CA LEU A 148 -1.28 11.63 14.71
C LEU A 148 -2.51 12.37 15.24
N GLU A 149 -2.87 12.17 16.52
CA GLU A 149 -3.93 12.92 17.20
C GLU A 149 -3.68 14.42 17.16
N LEU A 150 -2.43 14.84 17.45
CA LEU A 150 -2.02 16.23 17.39
C LEU A 150 -2.07 16.77 15.96
N ALA A 151 -1.55 16.04 14.98
CA ALA A 151 -1.51 16.46 13.59
C ALA A 151 -2.90 16.61 12.96
N LEU A 152 -3.85 15.77 13.37
CA LEU A 152 -5.20 15.73 12.84
C LEU A 152 -6.22 16.49 13.70
N HIS A 153 -5.82 16.99 14.87
CA HIS A 153 -6.72 17.57 15.89
C HIS A 153 -7.88 16.65 16.25
N LYS A 154 -7.59 15.35 16.42
CA LYS A 154 -8.56 14.27 16.72
C LYS A 154 -8.10 13.46 17.93
N ILE A 155 -9.03 12.82 18.61
CA ILE A 155 -8.74 11.82 19.63
C ILE A 155 -9.02 10.44 19.00
N ILE A 156 -8.13 9.49 19.20
CA ILE A 156 -8.27 8.11 18.72
C ILE A 156 -8.50 7.22 19.94
N THR A 157 -9.69 6.71 20.10
CA THR A 157 -10.05 5.84 21.21
C THR A 157 -9.58 4.39 21.00
N ASN A 158 -9.45 3.64 22.07
CA ASN A 158 -9.12 2.21 21.97
C ASN A 158 -10.21 1.43 21.20
N GLU A 159 -11.46 1.83 21.33
CA GLU A 159 -12.57 1.21 20.59
C GLU A 159 -12.44 1.41 19.07
N GLU A 160 -12.00 2.59 18.64
CA GLU A 160 -11.73 2.87 17.22
C GLU A 160 -10.53 2.06 16.71
N VAL A 161 -9.49 1.90 17.53
CA VAL A 161 -8.34 1.03 17.19
C VAL A 161 -8.79 -0.43 17.04
N GLU A 162 -9.62 -0.95 17.95
CA GLU A 162 -10.16 -2.30 17.82
C GLU A 162 -11.04 -2.48 16.57
N LYS A 163 -11.87 -1.50 16.25
CA LYS A 163 -12.67 -1.52 15.01
C LYS A 163 -11.79 -1.53 13.78
N ALA A 164 -10.75 -0.68 13.75
CA ALA A 164 -9.77 -0.65 12.67
C ALA A 164 -9.06 -2.00 12.52
N PHE A 165 -8.61 -2.58 13.63
CA PHE A 165 -7.96 -3.88 13.64
C PHE A 165 -8.83 -4.98 13.01
N ARG A 166 -10.12 -5.03 13.35
CA ARG A 166 -11.07 -5.99 12.74
C ARG A 166 -11.21 -5.80 11.22
N VAL A 167 -11.24 -4.56 10.74
CA VAL A 167 -11.28 -4.26 9.30
C VAL A 167 -10.03 -4.79 8.60
N TYR A 168 -8.86 -4.58 9.20
CA TYR A 168 -7.60 -5.04 8.64
C TYR A 168 -7.41 -6.56 8.74
N GLU A 169 -7.93 -7.20 9.78
CA GLU A 169 -7.97 -8.67 9.85
C GLU A 169 -8.84 -9.28 8.75
N ASP A 170 -10.03 -8.72 8.53
CA ASP A 170 -10.92 -9.16 7.45
C ASP A 170 -10.26 -8.95 6.08
N TRP A 171 -9.59 -7.80 5.88
CA TRP A 171 -8.80 -7.55 4.69
C TRP A 171 -7.69 -8.58 4.50
N ARG A 172 -6.85 -8.82 5.49
CA ARG A 172 -5.75 -9.79 5.41
C ARG A 172 -6.25 -11.20 5.10
N LYS A 173 -7.35 -11.62 5.73
CA LYS A 173 -7.98 -12.91 5.44
C LYS A 173 -8.47 -12.97 4.00
N THR A 174 -9.14 -11.92 3.53
CA THR A 174 -9.69 -11.83 2.16
C THR A 174 -8.58 -11.85 1.12
N MET A 175 -7.47 -11.17 1.37
CA MET A 175 -6.31 -11.14 0.46
C MET A 175 -5.59 -12.49 0.40
N ARG A 176 -5.42 -13.19 1.53
CA ARG A 176 -4.87 -14.56 1.51
C ARG A 176 -5.72 -15.51 0.68
N GLU A 177 -7.03 -15.39 0.77
CA GLU A 177 -7.95 -16.15 -0.06
C GLU A 177 -7.84 -15.76 -1.54
N PHE A 178 -7.81 -14.46 -1.84
CA PHE A 178 -7.65 -13.94 -3.20
C PHE A 178 -6.38 -14.48 -3.85
N THR A 179 -5.24 -14.40 -3.18
CA THR A 179 -3.96 -14.83 -3.75
C THR A 179 -3.93 -16.34 -4.02
N ALA A 180 -4.58 -17.13 -3.16
CA ALA A 180 -4.73 -18.57 -3.36
C ALA A 180 -5.64 -18.90 -4.56
N LEU A 181 -6.76 -18.20 -4.71
CA LEU A 181 -7.69 -18.39 -5.83
C LEU A 181 -7.09 -17.87 -7.15
N ALA A 182 -6.43 -16.72 -7.13
CA ALA A 182 -5.75 -16.17 -8.30
C ALA A 182 -4.67 -17.13 -8.84
N ALA A 183 -3.95 -17.82 -7.96
CA ALA A 183 -2.98 -18.84 -8.37
C ALA A 183 -3.63 -20.06 -9.07
N GLN A 184 -4.90 -20.33 -8.79
CA GLN A 184 -5.64 -21.41 -9.43
C GLN A 184 -6.18 -21.01 -10.80
N HIS A 185 -6.46 -19.72 -11.03
CA HIS A 185 -7.09 -19.18 -12.24
C HIS A 185 -6.23 -18.10 -12.94
N PRO A 186 -4.98 -18.42 -13.34
CA PRO A 186 -4.09 -17.42 -13.93
C PRO A 186 -4.55 -16.93 -15.31
N GLU A 187 -5.44 -17.66 -15.99
CA GLU A 187 -6.09 -17.23 -17.22
C GLU A 187 -7.12 -16.11 -17.01
N ILE A 188 -7.63 -15.95 -15.78
CA ILE A 188 -8.57 -14.89 -15.39
C ILE A 188 -7.81 -13.74 -14.70
N ILE A 189 -6.96 -14.11 -13.75
CA ILE A 189 -6.13 -13.19 -12.97
C ILE A 189 -4.70 -13.25 -13.49
N THR A 190 -4.44 -12.54 -14.58
CA THR A 190 -3.11 -12.43 -15.19
C THR A 190 -2.11 -11.77 -14.24
N ALA A 191 -0.82 -11.83 -14.56
CA ALA A 191 0.25 -11.21 -13.78
C ALA A 191 -0.02 -9.73 -13.50
N LYS A 192 -0.42 -8.98 -14.51
CA LYS A 192 -0.75 -7.55 -14.43
C LYS A 192 -1.98 -7.29 -13.58
N LYS A 193 -3.06 -8.07 -13.77
CA LYS A 193 -4.28 -7.96 -12.98
C LYS A 193 -4.03 -8.28 -11.51
N ARG A 194 -3.29 -9.37 -11.21
CA ARG A 194 -2.91 -9.72 -9.85
C ARG A 194 -2.21 -8.57 -9.15
N TYR A 195 -1.16 -8.04 -9.77
CA TYR A 195 -0.38 -6.94 -9.20
C TYR A 195 -1.20 -5.67 -9.02
N ALA A 196 -1.98 -5.29 -10.04
CA ALA A 196 -2.81 -4.10 -10.00
C ALA A 196 -3.91 -4.19 -8.92
N ILE A 197 -4.56 -5.35 -8.78
CA ILE A 197 -5.58 -5.56 -7.73
C ILE A 197 -4.95 -5.39 -6.35
N ILE A 198 -3.80 -6.01 -6.08
CA ILE A 198 -3.09 -5.86 -4.80
C ILE A 198 -2.76 -4.38 -4.55
N LYS A 199 -2.21 -3.70 -5.56
CA LYS A 199 -1.81 -2.29 -5.48
C LYS A 199 -3.00 -1.35 -5.26
N ALA A 200 -4.19 -1.64 -5.80
CA ALA A 200 -5.41 -0.86 -5.58
C ALA A 200 -5.76 -0.74 -4.09
N GLY A 201 -5.49 -1.78 -3.29
CA GLY A 201 -5.68 -1.77 -1.85
C GLY A 201 -4.85 -0.74 -1.08
N CYS A 202 -3.79 -0.21 -1.71
CA CYS A 202 -2.98 0.87 -1.14
C CYS A 202 -3.62 2.26 -1.31
N TYR A 203 -4.63 2.41 -2.16
CA TYR A 203 -5.19 3.71 -2.53
C TYR A 203 -6.66 3.87 -2.20
N MET A 204 -7.32 2.80 -1.75
CA MET A 204 -8.75 2.75 -1.47
C MET A 204 -9.03 2.62 0.03
N ASP A 205 -10.22 3.06 0.44
CA ASP A 205 -10.73 2.73 1.78
C ASP A 205 -10.74 1.20 1.96
N LYS A 206 -10.14 0.73 3.04
CA LYS A 206 -9.85 -0.69 3.26
C LYS A 206 -11.11 -1.55 3.32
N ALA A 207 -12.19 -1.04 3.92
CA ALA A 207 -13.45 -1.78 3.99
C ALA A 207 -14.14 -1.88 2.62
N VAL A 208 -14.12 -0.80 1.83
CA VAL A 208 -14.67 -0.77 0.46
C VAL A 208 -13.88 -1.73 -0.43
N TYR A 209 -12.56 -1.64 -0.39
CA TYR A 209 -11.67 -2.53 -1.15
C TYR A 209 -11.89 -4.00 -0.81
N THR A 210 -11.94 -4.34 0.48
CA THR A 210 -12.16 -5.71 0.96
C THR A 210 -13.46 -6.30 0.42
N LYS A 211 -14.54 -5.51 0.39
CA LYS A 211 -15.82 -5.95 -0.18
C LYS A 211 -15.70 -6.31 -1.66
N LEU A 212 -15.00 -5.51 -2.43
CA LEU A 212 -14.77 -5.76 -3.87
C LEU A 212 -13.93 -7.02 -4.10
N VAL A 213 -12.89 -7.23 -3.29
CA VAL A 213 -12.07 -8.44 -3.40
C VAL A 213 -12.87 -9.70 -3.01
N LYS A 214 -13.74 -9.63 -2.00
CA LYS A 214 -14.66 -10.74 -1.67
C LYS A 214 -15.56 -11.12 -2.84
N GLU A 215 -16.06 -10.13 -3.58
CA GLU A 215 -16.86 -10.40 -4.79
C GLU A 215 -16.04 -11.15 -5.86
N ILE A 216 -14.76 -10.78 -6.03
CA ILE A 216 -13.85 -11.50 -6.92
C ILE A 216 -13.63 -12.93 -6.41
N ASN A 217 -13.37 -13.12 -5.13
CA ASN A 217 -13.13 -14.45 -4.54
C ASN A 217 -14.33 -15.37 -4.76
N GLU A 218 -15.55 -14.91 -4.51
CA GLU A 218 -16.76 -15.70 -4.75
C GLU A 218 -16.94 -16.04 -6.23
N GLY A 219 -16.62 -15.10 -7.13
CA GLY A 219 -16.63 -15.37 -8.56
C GLY A 219 -15.62 -16.44 -8.97
N LEU A 220 -14.38 -16.33 -8.48
CA LEU A 220 -13.33 -17.31 -8.79
C LEU A 220 -13.64 -18.72 -8.23
N LYS A 221 -14.27 -18.84 -7.06
CA LYS A 221 -14.72 -20.12 -6.51
C LYS A 221 -15.75 -20.82 -7.40
N SER A 222 -16.52 -20.06 -8.17
CA SER A 222 -17.54 -20.60 -9.06
C SER A 222 -17.00 -21.05 -10.42
N GLU A 223 -15.74 -20.73 -10.73
CA GLU A 223 -15.10 -21.12 -11.99
C GLU A 223 -14.70 -22.61 -11.98
N GLY A 224 -14.67 -23.20 -13.17
CA GLY A 224 -14.18 -24.56 -13.36
C GLY A 224 -12.66 -24.68 -13.23
N PRO A 225 -12.10 -25.91 -13.41
CA PRO A 225 -10.65 -26.09 -13.39
C PRO A 225 -9.93 -25.21 -14.41
N SER A 226 -8.77 -24.70 -14.02
CA SER A 226 -7.94 -23.84 -14.88
C SER A 226 -7.56 -24.52 -16.18
N THR A 227 -7.65 -23.77 -17.28
CA THR A 227 -7.22 -24.19 -18.62
C THR A 227 -5.81 -23.74 -18.96
N PHE A 228 -5.13 -23.03 -18.07
CA PHE A 228 -3.80 -22.47 -18.29
C PHE A 228 -2.75 -23.57 -18.50
N LYS A 229 -1.99 -23.46 -19.62
CA LYS A 229 -0.94 -24.41 -20.01
C LYS A 229 0.48 -23.83 -19.99
N GLY A 230 0.62 -22.54 -19.62
CA GLY A 230 1.91 -21.86 -19.58
C GLY A 230 2.74 -22.18 -18.36
N THR A 231 3.85 -21.48 -18.22
CA THR A 231 4.76 -21.58 -17.08
C THR A 231 4.17 -20.87 -15.86
N ARG A 232 4.25 -21.51 -14.69
CA ARG A 232 3.86 -20.91 -13.41
C ARG A 232 5.11 -20.46 -12.67
N ALA A 233 5.17 -19.18 -12.27
CA ALA A 233 6.34 -18.59 -11.63
C ALA A 233 5.97 -17.98 -10.27
N ILE A 234 6.94 -17.94 -9.37
CA ILE A 234 6.92 -17.15 -8.13
C ILE A 234 7.92 -16.01 -8.31
N VAL A 235 7.53 -14.82 -7.89
CA VAL A 235 8.38 -13.62 -7.95
C VAL A 235 8.78 -13.15 -6.56
N THR A 236 9.98 -12.64 -6.41
CA THR A 236 10.48 -12.06 -5.16
C THR A 236 11.11 -10.71 -5.42
N GLY A 237 11.05 -9.80 -4.45
CA GLY A 237 11.62 -8.46 -4.57
C GLY A 237 10.85 -7.43 -3.75
N ILE A 238 10.90 -6.16 -4.18
CA ILE A 238 10.17 -5.09 -3.52
C ILE A 238 8.82 -4.87 -4.19
N MET A 239 8.80 -4.69 -5.50
CA MET A 239 7.59 -4.46 -6.29
C MET A 239 7.86 -4.79 -7.78
N MET A 240 6.80 -5.02 -8.55
CA MET A 240 6.86 -5.31 -9.98
C MET A 240 6.64 -4.03 -10.79
N GLU A 241 7.63 -3.15 -10.77
CA GLU A 241 7.62 -1.90 -11.54
C GLU A 241 8.88 -1.79 -12.43
N PRO A 242 8.78 -1.20 -13.61
CA PRO A 242 7.56 -0.66 -14.23
C PRO A 242 6.57 -1.77 -14.62
N VAL A 243 5.28 -1.42 -14.68
CA VAL A 243 4.17 -2.38 -14.94
C VAL A 243 4.32 -3.09 -16.29
N ASP A 244 4.97 -2.46 -17.26
CA ASP A 244 5.23 -3.04 -18.60
C ASP A 244 6.03 -4.35 -18.54
N VAL A 245 6.81 -4.57 -17.47
CA VAL A 245 7.49 -5.86 -17.23
C VAL A 245 6.47 -7.00 -17.09
N LEU A 246 5.28 -6.72 -16.57
CA LEU A 246 4.22 -7.72 -16.42
C LEU A 246 3.60 -8.13 -17.76
N ASP A 247 3.59 -7.24 -18.75
CA ASP A 247 3.14 -7.56 -20.11
C ASP A 247 4.08 -8.60 -20.74
N ILE A 248 5.40 -8.52 -20.49
CA ILE A 248 6.38 -9.51 -20.96
C ILE A 248 6.08 -10.91 -20.39
N PHE A 249 5.64 -11.02 -19.14
CA PHE A 249 5.22 -12.30 -18.55
C PHE A 249 4.01 -12.87 -19.31
N GLU A 250 3.01 -12.03 -19.58
CA GLU A 250 1.79 -12.45 -20.28
C GLU A 250 2.08 -12.84 -21.73
N GLU A 251 2.87 -12.07 -22.47
CA GLU A 251 3.29 -12.34 -23.85
C GLU A 251 4.05 -13.66 -24.00
N ASN A 252 4.80 -14.05 -22.95
CA ASN A 252 5.55 -15.32 -22.93
C ASN A 252 4.79 -16.46 -22.25
N ASN A 253 3.48 -16.29 -22.01
CA ASN A 253 2.62 -17.30 -21.39
C ASN A 253 3.14 -17.75 -20.02
N ILE A 254 3.61 -16.78 -19.19
CA ILE A 254 4.09 -17.00 -17.83
C ILE A 254 3.10 -16.37 -16.86
N ALA A 255 2.54 -17.19 -15.96
CA ALA A 255 1.66 -16.74 -14.89
C ALA A 255 2.42 -16.57 -13.58
N ILE A 256 2.17 -15.47 -12.87
CA ILE A 256 2.62 -15.27 -11.49
C ILE A 256 1.58 -15.89 -10.56
N VAL A 257 1.95 -17.01 -9.94
CA VAL A 257 1.06 -17.77 -9.04
C VAL A 257 1.38 -17.58 -7.56
N GLY A 258 2.46 -16.87 -7.25
CA GLY A 258 2.85 -16.50 -5.90
C GLY A 258 3.87 -15.38 -5.92
N ASP A 259 3.99 -14.70 -4.80
CA ASP A 259 4.99 -13.65 -4.65
C ASP A 259 5.54 -13.56 -3.21
N ASP A 260 6.75 -13.03 -3.10
CA ASP A 260 7.40 -12.56 -1.88
C ASP A 260 7.85 -11.11 -2.13
N LEU A 261 6.86 -10.26 -2.43
CA LEU A 261 7.06 -8.83 -2.69
C LEU A 261 6.71 -8.03 -1.44
N ALA A 262 7.38 -6.87 -1.26
CA ALA A 262 7.04 -5.96 -0.18
C ALA A 262 5.62 -5.37 -0.33
N ILE A 263 5.13 -5.23 -1.56
CA ILE A 263 3.73 -4.86 -1.89
C ILE A 263 2.85 -6.10 -2.10
N GLY A 264 3.36 -7.27 -1.92
CA GLY A 264 2.67 -8.53 -2.15
C GLY A 264 1.58 -8.86 -1.14
N SER A 265 1.20 -10.09 -1.14
CA SER A 265 0.13 -10.65 -0.31
C SER A 265 0.61 -11.07 1.07
#